data_dc7a33d616b86bc64c06524022047f8f
#
_entry.id   dc7a33d616b86bc64c06524022047f8f
#
_cell.length_a   1.000
_cell.length_b   1.000
_cell.length_c   1.000
_cell.angle_alpha   90.00
_cell.angle_beta   90.00
_cell.angle_gamma   90.00
#
_symmetry.space_group_name_H-M   'P 1'
#
loop_
_entity.id
_entity.type
_entity.pdbx_description
1 polymer ?
#
loop_
_entity_poly.entity_id
_entity_poly.type
_entity_poly.pdbx_seq_one_letter_code
_entity_poly.pdbx_strand_id
1 'polypeptide(L)' 'MNNSRQFIAQQGSNSTVRIFEAGTGKLYRVITVGGNIVSQPYMSGNLMTVTVESAGGQKQVKTFSLPGGGLKSTIPV' A
#
# COMPACT_ATOMS: atom_id res chain seq x y z
N MET A 1 -19.39 -19.52 -1.84
CA MET A 1 -18.66 -19.02 -0.68
C MET A 1 -17.65 -17.98 -1.10
N ASN A 2 -17.59 -16.92 -0.36
CA ASN A 2 -16.66 -15.85 -0.65
C ASN A 2 -15.35 -16.07 0.10
N ASN A 3 -14.26 -16.23 -0.67
CA ASN A 3 -12.94 -16.45 -0.08
C ASN A 3 -12.06 -15.21 -0.20
N SER A 4 -12.65 -14.08 -0.52
CA SER A 4 -11.88 -12.86 -0.64
C SER A 4 -11.31 -12.46 0.70
N ARG A 5 -10.02 -12.18 0.70
CA ARG A 5 -9.37 -11.60 1.87
C ARG A 5 -9.59 -10.10 1.84
N GLN A 6 -9.81 -9.55 3.01
CA GLN A 6 -9.82 -8.11 3.17
C GLN A 6 -8.58 -7.69 3.93
N PHE A 7 -8.01 -6.59 3.52
CA PHE A 7 -6.79 -6.08 4.11
C PHE A 7 -7.00 -4.65 4.58
N ILE A 8 -6.26 -4.29 5.62
CA ILE A 8 -6.21 -2.93 6.13
C ILE A 8 -4.80 -2.43 5.91
N ALA A 9 -4.67 -1.24 5.32
CA ALA A 9 -3.39 -0.63 5.08
C ALA A 9 -3.17 0.50 6.07
N GLN A 10 -1.99 0.52 6.69
CA GLN A 10 -1.63 1.54 7.65
C GLN A 10 -0.18 1.94 7.42
N GLN A 11 0.09 3.24 7.45
CA GLN A 11 1.45 3.71 7.30
C GLN A 11 2.29 3.23 8.48
N GLY A 12 3.41 2.57 8.19
CA GLY A 12 4.32 2.08 9.21
C GLY A 12 5.46 3.04 9.50
N SER A 13 6.05 3.60 8.44
CA SER A 13 7.13 4.57 8.54
C SER A 13 7.01 5.51 7.35
N ASN A 14 8.03 6.34 7.14
CA ASN A 14 7.99 7.27 6.01
C ASN A 14 7.91 6.59 4.66
N SER A 15 8.36 5.34 4.57
CA SER A 15 8.46 4.64 3.28
C SER A 15 7.87 3.25 3.32
N THR A 16 7.15 2.88 4.36
CA THR A 16 6.57 1.54 4.47
C THR A 16 5.10 1.61 4.82
N VAL A 17 4.35 0.62 4.30
CA VAL A 17 2.94 0.43 4.63
C VAL A 17 2.80 -0.95 5.25
N ARG A 18 2.15 -1.02 6.39
CA ARG A 18 1.82 -2.29 7.04
C ARG A 18 0.47 -2.76 6.57
N ILE A 19 0.41 -4.00 6.15
CA ILE A 19 -0.82 -4.61 5.68
C ILE A 19 -1.28 -5.64 6.71
N PHE A 20 -2.49 -5.46 7.21
CA PHE A 20 -3.08 -6.34 8.20
C PHE A 20 -4.25 -7.10 7.58
N GLU A 21 -4.44 -8.33 8.03
CA GLU A 21 -5.65 -9.07 7.68
C GLU A 21 -6.82 -8.53 8.50
N ALA A 22 -7.87 -8.09 7.82
CA ALA A 22 -9.00 -7.48 8.51
C ALA A 22 -9.71 -8.47 9.42
N GLY A 23 -9.79 -9.74 9.02
CA GLY A 23 -10.51 -10.74 9.79
C GLY A 23 -9.84 -11.13 11.09
N THR A 24 -8.51 -11.03 11.18
CA THR A 24 -7.75 -11.45 12.36
C THR A 24 -7.03 -10.31 13.05
N GLY A 25 -6.81 -9.20 12.34
CA GLY A 25 -6.01 -8.10 12.85
C GLY A 25 -4.52 -8.36 12.86
N LYS A 26 -4.09 -9.48 12.27
CA LYS A 26 -2.68 -9.84 12.28
C LYS A 26 -1.95 -9.15 11.14
N LEU A 27 -0.69 -8.80 11.40
CA LEU A 27 0.18 -8.24 10.37
C LEU A 27 0.39 -9.30 9.29
N TYR A 28 0.08 -8.94 8.05
CA TYR A 28 0.22 -9.83 6.92
C TYR A 28 1.55 -9.63 6.21
N ARG A 29 1.87 -8.37 5.89
CA ARG A 29 3.17 -8.04 5.30
C ARG A 29 3.44 -6.55 5.43
N VAL A 30 4.68 -6.17 5.19
CA VAL A 30 5.11 -4.78 5.14
C VAL A 30 5.59 -4.50 3.72
N ILE A 31 5.08 -3.44 3.11
CA ILE A 31 5.45 -3.06 1.75
C ILE A 31 6.31 -1.82 1.81
N THR A 32 7.50 -1.90 1.21
CA THR A 32 8.35 -0.74 1.01
C THR A 32 7.94 -0.07 -0.29
N VAL A 33 7.50 1.18 -0.22
CA VAL A 33 6.84 1.81 -1.35
C VAL A 33 7.79 2.59 -2.26
N GLY A 34 9.04 2.74 -1.89
CA GLY A 34 10.03 3.35 -2.79
C GLY A 34 9.97 4.86 -2.84
N GLY A 35 9.62 5.50 -1.75
CA GLY A 35 9.59 6.95 -1.66
C GLY A 35 8.99 7.36 -0.34
N ASN A 36 8.91 8.66 -0.08
CA ASN A 36 8.31 9.18 1.14
C ASN A 36 6.80 9.24 0.98
N ILE A 37 6.08 8.67 1.93
CA ILE A 37 4.62 8.66 1.89
C ILE A 37 4.11 10.05 2.25
N VAL A 38 3.30 10.63 1.37
CA VAL A 38 2.75 11.97 1.57
C VAL A 38 1.24 11.99 1.70
N SER A 39 0.60 10.83 1.57
CA SER A 39 -0.82 10.71 1.84
C SER A 39 -1.07 9.35 2.48
N GLN A 40 -2.20 9.21 3.17
CA GLN A 40 -2.52 7.94 3.79
C GLN A 40 -2.76 6.87 2.73
N PRO A 41 -2.19 5.68 2.92
CA PRO A 41 -2.51 4.56 2.04
C PRO A 41 -3.95 4.14 2.24
N TYR A 42 -4.57 3.62 1.18
CA TYR A 42 -5.91 3.09 1.32
C TYR A 42 -6.09 1.84 0.47
N MET A 43 -7.09 1.05 0.84
CA MET A 43 -7.40 -0.17 0.14
C MET A 43 -8.63 0.04 -0.74
N SER A 44 -8.56 -0.55 -1.93
CA SER A 44 -9.71 -0.67 -2.82
C SER A 44 -9.70 -2.11 -3.34
N GLY A 45 -10.55 -2.94 -2.78
CA GLY A 45 -10.50 -4.38 -3.07
C GLY A 45 -9.16 -4.96 -2.62
N ASN A 46 -8.45 -5.55 -3.55
CA ASN A 46 -7.12 -6.11 -3.29
C ASN A 46 -5.99 -5.15 -3.64
N LEU A 47 -6.30 -3.91 -3.92
CA LEU A 47 -5.30 -2.93 -4.34
C LEU A 47 -5.05 -1.93 -3.24
N MET A 48 -3.78 -1.73 -2.91
CA MET A 48 -3.38 -0.72 -1.94
C MET A 48 -2.78 0.44 -2.70
N THR A 49 -3.33 1.62 -2.50
CA THR A 49 -2.92 2.83 -3.21
C THR A 49 -2.33 3.82 -2.23
N VAL A 50 -1.20 4.40 -2.60
CA VAL A 50 -0.50 5.36 -1.75
C VAL A 50 0.19 6.38 -2.64
N THR A 51 0.25 7.63 -2.18
CA THR A 51 1.00 8.67 -2.87
C THR A 51 2.34 8.84 -2.19
N VAL A 52 3.39 8.83 -2.99
CA VAL A 52 4.76 8.95 -2.50
C VAL A 52 5.47 10.09 -3.21
N GLU A 53 6.49 10.63 -2.53
CA GLU A 53 7.34 11.67 -3.09
C GLU A 53 8.75 11.12 -3.19
N SER A 54 9.35 11.23 -4.38
CA SER A 54 10.72 10.80 -4.61
C SER A 54 11.70 11.83 -4.08
N ALA A 55 12.99 11.45 -4.07
CA ALA A 55 14.05 12.34 -3.59
C ALA A 55 14.12 13.64 -4.38
N GLY A 56 13.68 13.62 -5.64
CA GLY A 56 13.65 14.84 -6.47
C GLY A 56 12.42 15.71 -6.28
N GLY A 57 11.54 15.35 -5.34
CA GLY A 57 10.33 16.11 -5.09
C GLY A 57 9.18 15.76 -5.99
N GLN A 58 9.32 14.76 -6.82
CA GLN A 58 8.25 14.32 -7.71
C GLN A 58 7.29 13.41 -6.96
N LYS A 59 6.00 13.61 -7.17
CA LYS A 59 4.98 12.78 -6.54
C LYS A 59 4.43 11.76 -7.51
N GLN A 60 4.13 10.58 -7.00
CA GLN A 60 3.60 9.49 -7.78
C GLN A 60 2.54 8.76 -6.96
N VAL A 61 1.50 8.30 -7.65
CA VAL A 61 0.50 7.42 -7.05
C VAL A 61 0.89 5.99 -7.41
N LYS A 62 1.18 5.18 -6.40
CA LYS A 62 1.57 3.80 -6.60
C LYS A 62 0.49 2.87 -6.09
N THR A 63 0.21 1.84 -6.88
CA THR A 63 -0.78 0.83 -6.53
C THR A 63 -0.10 -0.53 -6.46
N PHE A 64 -0.31 -1.20 -5.34
CA PHE A 64 0.26 -2.52 -5.08
C PHE A 64 -0.86 -3.54 -5.02
N SER A 65 -0.62 -4.71 -5.57
CA SER A 65 -1.59 -5.79 -5.60
C SER A 65 -1.37 -6.73 -4.43
N LEU A 66 -2.43 -7.05 -3.71
CA LEU A 66 -2.38 -8.01 -2.61
C LEU A 66 -3.13 -9.27 -3.02
N PRO A 67 -2.74 -10.42 -2.50
CA PRO A 67 -1.79 -10.64 -1.37
C PRO A 67 -0.31 -10.59 -1.74
N GLY A 68 0.04 -10.61 -3.01
CA GLY A 68 1.43 -10.70 -3.42
C GLY A 68 2.31 -9.52 -3.02
N GLY A 69 1.75 -8.33 -2.97
CA GLY A 69 2.50 -7.13 -2.61
C GLY A 69 3.31 -6.53 -3.74
N GLY A 70 3.08 -6.96 -4.97
CA GLY A 70 3.80 -6.44 -6.12
C GLY A 70 3.26 -5.11 -6.60
N LEU A 71 4.17 -4.25 -7.08
CA LEU A 71 3.78 -2.97 -7.66
C LEU A 71 3.02 -3.21 -8.95
N LYS A 72 1.82 -2.67 -9.04
CA LYS A 72 0.97 -2.86 -10.19
C LYS A 72 1.03 -1.67 -11.14
N SER A 73 1.06 -0.46 -10.59
CA SER A 73 1.12 0.73 -11.43
C SER A 73 1.77 1.88 -10.67
N THR A 74 2.34 2.81 -11.44
CA THR A 74 2.91 4.04 -10.94
C THR A 74 2.44 5.15 -11.85
N ILE A 75 1.75 6.13 -11.29
CA ILE A 75 1.19 7.24 -12.06
C ILE A 75 1.78 8.53 -11.53
N PRO A 76 2.49 9.30 -12.35
CA PRO A 76 2.98 10.59 -11.92
C PRO A 76 1.82 11.55 -11.65
N VAL A 77 2.01 12.38 -10.68
CA VAL A 77 1.01 13.38 -10.32
C VAL A 77 1.38 14.72 -10.94
#